data_f7b66bb799a44a2c42e08b1d300c3e3e
#
_entry.id   f7b66bb799a44a2c42e08b1d300c3e3e
#
_cell.length_a   1.000
_cell.length_b   1.000
_cell.length_c   1.000
_cell.angle_alpha   90.00
_cell.angle_beta   90.00
_cell.angle_gamma   90.00
#
_symmetry.space_group_name_H-M   'P 1'
#
loop_
_entity.id
_entity.type
_entity.pdbx_description
1 polymer ?
#
loop_
_entity_poly.entity_id
_entity_poly.type
_entity_poly.pdbx_seq_one_letter_code
_entity_poly.pdbx_strand_id
1 'polypeptide(L)'
;MSFPLGKYDGLTVPSVGQGSGAFTVKQGILLQSLFDTWGDHPLRLRFYADAFEPIADASVRDISVYGTARGFHGHAAPGFAADAGLGVEYGLSQRWVLALDLVQNYANATLVSGAIGSGAVTTSKNPAGIAFSVAPAVEYNFSGSVGLIVGVQLSVAGRNAGSYVAPQIALSASF
;
A
#
# COMPACT_ATOMS: atom_id res chain seq x y z
N MET A 1 0.08 12.85 -7.73
CA MET A 1 -0.61 13.59 -6.66
C MET A 1 -1.90 12.84 -6.33
N SER A 2 -2.17 12.61 -5.05
CA SER A 2 -3.40 11.93 -4.58
C SER A 2 -4.31 12.95 -3.90
N PHE A 3 -5.60 12.89 -4.25
CA PHE A 3 -6.63 13.77 -3.68
C PHE A 3 -7.41 13.03 -2.60
N PRO A 4 -7.79 13.68 -1.49
CA PRO A 4 -8.50 13.07 -0.37
C PRO A 4 -9.99 12.90 -0.66
N LEU A 5 -10.35 12.09 -1.65
CA LEU A 5 -11.75 11.85 -2.06
C LEU A 5 -12.45 10.76 -1.23
N GLY A 6 -11.69 9.95 -0.49
CA GLY A 6 -12.24 8.89 0.34
C GLY A 6 -12.84 9.42 1.65
N LYS A 7 -13.85 8.72 2.18
CA LYS A 7 -14.41 9.04 3.50
C LYS A 7 -13.47 8.55 4.60
N TYR A 8 -12.82 9.45 5.30
CA TYR A 8 -11.81 9.17 6.32
C TYR A 8 -12.24 9.56 7.74
N ASP A 9 -13.32 10.36 7.90
CA ASP A 9 -13.87 10.78 9.18
C ASP A 9 -15.41 10.68 9.20
N GLY A 10 -16.05 10.95 10.32
CA GLY A 10 -17.49 10.76 10.52
C GLY A 10 -17.90 9.30 10.28
N LEU A 11 -17.05 8.35 10.65
CA LEU A 11 -17.22 6.91 10.42
C LEU A 11 -18.07 6.27 11.53
N THR A 12 -18.54 5.05 11.28
CA THR A 12 -19.14 4.20 12.32
C THR A 12 -18.07 3.48 13.14
N VAL A 13 -17.03 2.98 12.46
CA VAL A 13 -15.82 2.40 13.04
C VAL A 13 -14.61 2.81 12.19
N PRO A 14 -13.39 2.93 12.76
CA PRO A 14 -12.20 3.36 12.00
C PRO A 14 -11.86 2.51 10.79
N SER A 15 -12.12 1.20 10.85
CA SER A 15 -11.75 0.24 9.82
C SER A 15 -12.55 0.35 8.50
N VAL A 16 -13.66 1.08 8.47
CA VAL A 16 -14.45 1.28 7.25
C VAL A 16 -14.03 2.53 6.48
N GLY A 17 -13.09 3.31 7.00
CA GLY A 17 -12.62 4.52 6.36
C GLY A 17 -11.73 4.24 5.16
N GLN A 18 -11.73 5.17 4.21
CA GLN A 18 -10.95 5.12 2.98
C GLN A 18 -10.16 6.41 2.80
N GLY A 19 -8.84 6.24 2.65
CA GLY A 19 -7.93 7.38 2.48
C GLY A 19 -7.52 8.06 3.79
N SER A 20 -6.63 9.03 3.69
CA SER A 20 -6.06 9.77 4.82
C SER A 20 -6.69 11.14 5.04
N GLY A 21 -7.52 11.63 4.15
CA GLY A 21 -8.02 13.00 4.20
C GLY A 21 -6.96 14.08 3.91
N ALA A 22 -5.71 13.68 3.64
CA ALA A 22 -4.62 14.60 3.33
C ALA A 22 -4.26 14.56 1.84
N PHE A 23 -3.88 15.70 1.30
CA PHE A 23 -3.25 15.76 -0.02
C PHE A 23 -1.85 15.15 0.07
N THR A 24 -1.51 14.27 -0.88
CA THR A 24 -0.24 13.56 -0.87
C THR A 24 0.43 13.66 -2.23
N VAL A 25 1.70 14.00 -2.25
CA VAL A 25 2.56 13.89 -3.42
C VAL A 25 3.22 12.52 -3.41
N LYS A 26 3.10 11.79 -4.52
CA LYS A 26 3.81 10.54 -4.75
C LYS A 26 4.94 10.78 -5.73
N GLN A 27 6.13 10.27 -5.40
CA GLN A 27 7.28 10.18 -6.26
C GLN A 27 7.78 8.74 -6.23
N GLY A 28 8.25 8.23 -7.38
CA GLY A 28 8.71 6.86 -7.42
C GLY A 28 9.64 6.58 -8.58
N ILE A 29 10.37 5.49 -8.44
CA ILE A 29 11.21 4.91 -9.48
C ILE A 29 10.80 3.46 -9.72
N LEU A 30 10.86 3.04 -10.97
CA LEU A 30 10.69 1.66 -11.38
C LEU A 30 11.88 1.29 -12.28
N LEU A 31 12.60 0.26 -11.90
CA LEU A 31 13.68 -0.32 -12.68
C LEU A 31 13.29 -1.75 -13.05
N GLN A 32 13.50 -2.12 -14.30
CA GLN A 32 13.19 -3.45 -14.78
C GLN A 32 14.28 -3.92 -15.73
N SER A 33 14.65 -5.18 -15.61
CA SER A 33 15.57 -5.84 -16.54
C SER A 33 15.07 -7.23 -16.89
N LEU A 34 15.27 -7.61 -18.13
CA LEU A 34 14.96 -8.93 -18.66
C LEU A 34 16.26 -9.63 -19.03
N PHE A 35 16.41 -10.86 -18.59
CA PHE A 35 17.57 -11.70 -18.84
C PHE A 35 17.10 -12.99 -19.53
N ASP A 36 17.78 -13.38 -20.57
CA ASP A 36 17.64 -14.71 -21.13
C ASP A 36 18.47 -15.68 -20.29
N THR A 37 17.81 -16.68 -19.75
CA THR A 37 18.48 -17.75 -19.01
C THR A 37 18.61 -19.00 -19.87
N TRP A 38 19.24 -20.06 -19.36
CA TRP A 38 19.43 -21.28 -20.10
C TRP A 38 18.09 -21.93 -20.50
N GLY A 39 17.99 -22.35 -21.79
CA GLY A 39 16.82 -23.04 -22.30
C GLY A 39 15.64 -22.14 -22.67
N ASP A 40 15.89 -20.91 -23.10
CA ASP A 40 14.86 -19.93 -23.52
C ASP A 40 13.84 -19.59 -22.40
N HIS A 41 14.31 -19.64 -21.15
CA HIS A 41 13.51 -19.27 -19.98
C HIS A 41 13.81 -17.81 -19.57
N PRO A 42 12.95 -16.83 -19.88
CA PRO A 42 13.19 -15.44 -19.51
C PRO A 42 13.08 -15.25 -18.00
N LEU A 43 14.01 -14.49 -17.43
CA LEU A 43 14.00 -14.00 -16.06
C LEU A 43 13.82 -12.50 -16.07
N ARG A 44 12.74 -12.01 -15.49
CA ARG A 44 12.50 -10.58 -15.28
C ARG A 44 12.76 -10.21 -13.82
N LEU A 45 13.60 -9.21 -13.62
CA LEU A 45 13.80 -8.59 -12.32
C LEU A 45 13.19 -7.19 -12.36
N ARG A 46 12.45 -6.86 -11.31
CA ARG A 46 11.81 -5.55 -11.14
C ARG A 46 12.11 -5.03 -9.74
N PHE A 47 12.52 -3.78 -9.67
CA PHE A 47 12.64 -3.02 -8.43
C PHE A 47 11.78 -1.76 -8.54
N TYR A 48 11.05 -1.44 -7.49
CA TYR A 48 10.39 -0.16 -7.38
C TYR A 48 10.59 0.43 -5.98
N ALA A 49 10.56 1.76 -5.92
CA ALA A 49 10.52 2.49 -4.66
C ALA A 49 9.64 3.73 -4.86
N ASP A 50 8.66 3.89 -3.99
CA ASP A 50 7.70 4.98 -3.96
C ASP A 50 7.80 5.72 -2.63
N ALA A 51 7.76 7.04 -2.70
CA ALA A 51 7.70 7.95 -1.57
C ALA A 51 6.40 8.74 -1.60
N PHE A 52 5.76 8.88 -0.45
CA PHE A 52 4.48 9.57 -0.28
C PHE A 52 4.66 10.67 0.76
N GLU A 53 4.59 11.91 0.33
CA GLU A 53 4.71 13.09 1.19
C GLU A 53 3.36 13.78 1.33
N PRO A 54 2.74 13.74 2.51
CA PRO A 54 1.57 14.55 2.81
C PRO A 54 1.98 16.03 2.84
N ILE A 55 1.26 16.88 2.09
CA ILE A 55 1.56 18.30 1.95
C ILE A 55 0.59 19.19 2.75
N ALA A 56 -0.40 18.59 3.42
CA ALA A 56 -1.35 19.28 4.26
C ALA A 56 -1.90 18.35 5.34
N ASP A 57 -2.29 18.91 6.47
CA ASP A 57 -3.00 18.21 7.52
C ASP A 57 -4.44 17.88 7.08
N ALA A 58 -4.97 16.79 7.59
CA ALA A 58 -6.37 16.42 7.44
C ALA A 58 -7.20 17.03 8.57
N SER A 59 -8.29 17.70 8.25
CA SER A 59 -9.30 18.08 9.26
C SER A 59 -10.08 16.84 9.66
N VAL A 60 -10.24 16.58 10.95
CA VAL A 60 -10.83 15.35 11.48
C VAL A 60 -12.00 15.65 12.39
N ARG A 61 -13.13 14.96 12.17
CA ARG A 61 -14.33 15.02 12.98
C ARG A 61 -14.83 13.65 13.33
N ASP A 62 -15.34 13.50 14.57
CA ASP A 62 -15.89 12.24 15.06
C ASP A 62 -14.91 11.05 14.93
N ILE A 63 -15.45 9.85 14.70
CA ILE A 63 -14.67 8.64 14.49
C ILE A 63 -13.97 8.71 13.12
N SER A 64 -12.67 8.50 13.08
CA SER A 64 -11.87 8.59 11.87
C SER A 64 -10.91 7.42 11.73
N VAL A 65 -10.27 7.32 10.56
CA VAL A 65 -9.17 6.37 10.29
C VAL A 65 -7.99 6.53 11.25
N TYR A 66 -7.90 7.67 11.93
CA TYR A 66 -6.84 7.97 12.90
C TYR A 66 -7.15 7.48 14.32
N GLY A 67 -8.29 6.79 14.49
CA GLY A 67 -8.70 6.24 15.80
C GLY A 67 -9.32 7.27 16.75
N THR A 68 -9.82 8.38 16.25
CA THR A 68 -10.53 9.40 17.06
C THR A 68 -11.91 8.90 17.49
N ALA A 69 -12.43 9.46 18.57
CA ALA A 69 -13.72 9.11 19.15
C ALA A 69 -14.84 10.02 18.62
N ARG A 70 -16.09 9.62 18.89
CA ARG A 70 -17.26 10.45 18.58
C ARG A 70 -17.20 11.78 19.33
N GLY A 71 -17.56 12.89 18.67
CA GLY A 71 -17.49 14.24 19.20
C GLY A 71 -16.08 14.86 19.14
N PHE A 72 -15.10 14.15 18.56
CA PHE A 72 -13.77 14.71 18.28
C PHE A 72 -13.85 15.78 17.19
N HIS A 73 -13.06 16.83 17.35
CA HIS A 73 -12.79 17.83 16.31
C HIS A 73 -11.34 18.29 16.43
N GLY A 74 -10.64 18.31 15.29
CA GLY A 74 -9.23 18.63 15.28
C GLY A 74 -8.58 18.35 13.94
N HIS A 75 -7.31 18.03 13.98
CA HIS A 75 -6.48 17.78 12.81
C HIS A 75 -5.62 16.54 13.00
N ALA A 76 -5.32 15.87 11.91
CA ALA A 76 -4.30 14.82 11.82
C ALA A 76 -3.21 15.27 10.86
N ALA A 77 -1.96 15.19 11.29
CA ALA A 77 -0.76 15.40 10.49
C ALA A 77 -0.15 14.04 10.14
N PRO A 78 -0.52 13.42 9.01
CA PRO A 78 0.09 12.17 8.57
C PRO A 78 1.58 12.38 8.32
N GLY A 79 2.40 11.41 8.70
CA GLY A 79 3.82 11.44 8.38
C GLY A 79 4.11 10.91 6.98
N PHE A 80 5.34 11.08 6.54
CA PHE A 80 5.90 10.48 5.34
C PHE A 80 5.64 8.96 5.31
N ALA A 81 5.36 8.43 4.11
CA ALA A 81 5.28 6.99 3.89
C ALA A 81 6.14 6.58 2.69
N ALA A 82 6.57 5.34 2.65
CA ALA A 82 7.35 4.79 1.55
C ALA A 82 7.01 3.32 1.33
N ASP A 83 7.00 2.92 0.07
CA ASP A 83 6.90 1.54 -0.36
C ASP A 83 8.12 1.18 -1.19
N ALA A 84 8.66 -0.01 -1.00
CA ALA A 84 9.70 -0.55 -1.85
C ALA A 84 9.42 -2.02 -2.14
N GLY A 85 9.76 -2.47 -3.34
CA GLY A 85 9.55 -3.86 -3.72
C GLY A 85 10.57 -4.38 -4.71
N LEU A 86 10.82 -5.68 -4.59
CA LEU A 86 11.64 -6.45 -5.52
C LEU A 86 10.78 -7.58 -6.07
N GLY A 87 10.58 -7.59 -7.39
CA GLY A 87 9.85 -8.63 -8.10
C GLY A 87 10.78 -9.50 -8.93
N VAL A 88 10.54 -10.81 -8.91
CA VAL A 88 11.21 -11.81 -9.72
C VAL A 88 10.14 -12.59 -10.48
N GLU A 89 10.25 -12.63 -11.80
CA GLU A 89 9.37 -13.41 -12.66
C GLU A 89 10.22 -14.36 -13.51
N TYR A 90 9.87 -15.63 -13.50
CA TYR A 90 10.59 -16.66 -14.24
C TYR A 90 9.64 -17.40 -15.19
N GLY A 91 9.93 -17.32 -16.49
CA GLY A 91 9.18 -18.02 -17.52
C GLY A 91 9.51 -19.51 -17.53
N LEU A 92 8.58 -20.36 -17.08
CA LEU A 92 8.71 -21.82 -17.18
C LEU A 92 8.48 -22.32 -18.60
N SER A 93 7.68 -21.59 -19.36
CA SER A 93 7.36 -21.87 -20.76
C SER A 93 6.78 -20.61 -21.40
N GLN A 94 6.42 -20.65 -22.68
CA GLN A 94 5.71 -19.55 -23.34
C GLN A 94 4.36 -19.20 -22.70
N ARG A 95 3.80 -20.09 -21.90
CA ARG A 95 2.48 -19.90 -21.27
C ARG A 95 2.52 -19.75 -19.77
N TRP A 96 3.49 -20.32 -19.07
CA TRP A 96 3.56 -20.33 -17.62
C TRP A 96 4.70 -19.48 -17.08
N VAL A 97 4.39 -18.57 -16.18
CA VAL A 97 5.35 -17.74 -15.47
C VAL A 97 5.14 -17.90 -13.96
N LEU A 98 6.22 -18.07 -13.22
CA LEU A 98 6.23 -17.96 -11.76
C LEU A 98 6.68 -16.56 -11.38
N ALA A 99 5.99 -15.96 -10.42
CA ALA A 99 6.33 -14.64 -9.89
C ALA A 99 6.45 -14.68 -8.37
N LEU A 100 7.36 -13.87 -7.85
CA LEU A 100 7.51 -13.61 -6.42
C LEU A 100 7.84 -12.14 -6.22
N ASP A 101 6.98 -11.42 -5.49
CA ASP A 101 7.27 -10.08 -5.04
C ASP A 101 7.63 -10.08 -3.53
N LEU A 102 8.66 -9.33 -3.19
CA LEU A 102 9.02 -8.96 -1.83
C LEU A 102 8.70 -7.49 -1.65
N VAL A 103 7.88 -7.14 -0.68
CA VAL A 103 7.37 -5.78 -0.51
C VAL A 103 7.64 -5.30 0.92
N GLN A 104 8.15 -4.09 1.04
CA GLN A 104 8.26 -3.35 2.29
C GLN A 104 7.36 -2.13 2.22
N ASN A 105 6.55 -1.92 3.26
CA ASN A 105 5.77 -0.71 3.47
C ASN A 105 6.26 -0.03 4.75
N TYR A 106 6.43 1.28 4.70
CA TYR A 106 6.80 2.12 5.83
C TYR A 106 5.84 3.31 5.93
N ALA A 107 5.39 3.61 7.12
CA ALA A 107 4.66 4.83 7.41
C ALA A 107 5.25 5.49 8.67
N ASN A 108 5.56 6.75 8.59
CA ASN A 108 6.01 7.52 9.75
C ASN A 108 4.84 7.77 10.70
N ALA A 109 5.16 8.24 11.90
CA ALA A 109 4.16 8.55 12.91
C ALA A 109 3.20 9.65 12.42
N THR A 110 1.93 9.50 12.79
CA THR A 110 0.90 10.53 12.61
C THR A 110 0.61 11.22 13.93
N LEU A 111 0.60 12.55 13.92
CA LEU A 111 0.15 13.35 15.06
C LEU A 111 -1.32 13.68 14.89
N VAL A 112 -2.09 13.50 15.97
CA VAL A 112 -3.53 13.84 16.00
C VAL A 112 -3.75 14.81 17.15
N SER A 113 -4.21 16.02 16.83
CA SER A 113 -4.45 17.09 17.81
C SER A 113 -5.88 17.58 17.73
N GLY A 114 -6.56 17.66 18.84
CA GLY A 114 -7.94 18.15 18.90
C GLY A 114 -8.58 17.91 20.26
N ALA A 115 -9.88 18.17 20.33
CA ALA A 115 -10.67 18.04 21.54
C ALA A 115 -11.94 17.21 21.30
N ILE A 116 -12.50 16.67 22.35
CA ILE A 116 -13.84 16.05 22.37
C ILE A 116 -14.81 17.04 23.02
N GLY A 117 -15.84 17.46 22.30
CA GLY A 117 -16.79 18.48 22.76
C GLY A 117 -16.10 19.79 23.14
N SER A 118 -16.36 20.30 24.33
CA SER A 118 -15.72 21.50 24.89
C SER A 118 -14.49 21.19 25.75
N GLY A 119 -13.95 19.97 25.67
CA GLY A 119 -12.81 19.54 26.47
C GLY A 119 -11.50 20.22 26.04
N ALA A 120 -10.45 19.97 26.83
CA ALA A 120 -9.13 20.49 26.53
C ALA A 120 -8.57 19.84 25.25
N VAL A 121 -7.81 20.60 24.48
CA VAL A 121 -7.07 20.09 23.33
C VAL A 121 -6.00 19.11 23.80
N THR A 122 -6.00 17.94 23.23
CA THR A 122 -4.98 16.89 23.48
C THR A 122 -4.28 16.55 22.18
N THR A 123 -3.03 16.09 22.31
CA THR A 123 -2.26 15.58 21.16
C THR A 123 -1.90 14.13 21.44
N SER A 124 -2.20 13.27 20.49
CA SER A 124 -1.80 11.86 20.50
C SER A 124 -0.90 11.57 19.31
N LYS A 125 -0.08 10.53 19.42
CA LYS A 125 0.84 10.10 18.38
C LYS A 125 0.55 8.64 18.04
N ASN A 126 0.10 8.40 16.82
CA ASN A 126 0.08 7.06 16.25
C ASN A 126 1.51 6.72 15.82
N PRO A 127 2.11 5.62 16.31
CA PRO A 127 3.52 5.33 16.09
C PRO A 127 3.81 5.01 14.63
N ALA A 128 5.08 5.17 14.23
CA ALA A 128 5.55 4.72 12.93
C ALA A 128 5.40 3.20 12.80
N GLY A 129 5.05 2.75 11.60
CA GLY A 129 4.86 1.35 11.26
C GLY A 129 5.75 0.90 10.11
N ILE A 130 6.11 -0.36 10.13
CA ILE A 130 6.80 -1.04 9.03
C ILE A 130 6.18 -2.42 8.85
N ALA A 131 5.98 -2.83 7.60
CA ALA A 131 5.50 -4.16 7.24
C ALA A 131 6.35 -4.74 6.10
N PHE A 132 6.55 -6.05 6.16
CA PHE A 132 7.13 -6.82 5.08
C PHE A 132 6.13 -7.88 4.64
N SER A 133 5.99 -8.04 3.34
CA SER A 133 5.13 -9.04 2.75
C SER A 133 5.81 -9.75 1.59
N VAL A 134 5.31 -10.95 1.29
CA VAL A 134 5.70 -11.75 0.13
C VAL A 134 4.46 -12.02 -0.69
N ALA A 135 4.59 -12.00 -2.02
CA ALA A 135 3.48 -12.26 -2.91
C ALA A 135 3.88 -13.27 -4.01
N PRO A 136 3.82 -14.58 -3.72
CA PRO A 136 3.93 -15.59 -4.74
C PRO A 136 2.72 -15.56 -5.68
N ALA A 137 2.97 -15.70 -6.98
CA ALA A 137 1.93 -15.74 -8.00
C ALA A 137 2.32 -16.67 -9.15
N VAL A 138 1.32 -17.12 -9.87
CA VAL A 138 1.45 -17.85 -11.12
C VAL A 138 0.68 -17.11 -12.20
N GLU A 139 1.29 -16.90 -13.34
CA GLU A 139 0.67 -16.34 -14.53
C GLU A 139 0.50 -17.42 -15.60
N TYR A 140 -0.66 -17.42 -16.24
CA TYR A 140 -0.93 -18.22 -17.42
C TYR A 140 -1.27 -17.34 -18.60
N ASN A 141 -0.47 -17.42 -19.66
CA ASN A 141 -0.65 -16.67 -20.90
C ASN A 141 -1.49 -17.49 -21.89
N PHE A 142 -2.74 -17.04 -22.14
CA PHE A 142 -3.63 -17.62 -23.16
C PHE A 142 -3.09 -17.33 -24.57
N SER A 143 -2.48 -16.15 -24.75
CA SER A 143 -1.85 -15.69 -25.98
C SER A 143 -0.69 -14.74 -25.64
N GLY A 144 0.01 -14.24 -26.64
CA GLY A 144 1.04 -13.21 -26.44
C GLY A 144 0.52 -11.87 -25.92
N SER A 145 -0.80 -11.66 -25.92
CA SER A 145 -1.42 -10.39 -25.50
C SER A 145 -2.44 -10.53 -24.38
N VAL A 146 -2.77 -11.75 -23.95
CA VAL A 146 -3.76 -11.99 -22.88
C VAL A 146 -3.21 -13.00 -21.86
N GLY A 147 -3.15 -12.61 -20.60
CA GLY A 147 -2.69 -13.44 -19.49
C GLY A 147 -3.58 -13.28 -18.24
N LEU A 148 -3.60 -14.31 -17.41
CA LEU A 148 -4.25 -14.36 -16.11
C LEU A 148 -3.20 -14.59 -15.03
N ILE A 149 -3.17 -13.72 -14.02
CA ILE A 149 -2.28 -13.83 -12.85
C ILE A 149 -3.14 -14.18 -11.64
N VAL A 150 -2.73 -15.20 -10.92
CA VAL A 150 -3.34 -15.60 -9.64
C VAL A 150 -2.25 -15.69 -8.59
N GLY A 151 -2.45 -15.07 -7.45
CA GLY A 151 -1.47 -15.03 -6.38
C GLY A 151 -2.09 -14.76 -5.01
N VAL A 152 -1.23 -14.65 -4.03
CA VAL A 152 -1.61 -14.27 -2.67
C VAL A 152 -0.51 -13.40 -2.08
N GLN A 153 -0.87 -12.28 -1.48
CA GLN A 153 0.07 -11.46 -0.71
C GLN A 153 -0.10 -11.77 0.78
N LEU A 154 1.00 -12.05 1.44
CA LEU A 154 1.07 -12.44 2.85
C LEU A 154 1.99 -11.49 3.59
N SER A 155 1.51 -10.87 4.67
CA SER A 155 2.40 -10.17 5.60
C SER A 155 3.22 -11.19 6.38
N VAL A 156 4.55 -11.05 6.39
CA VAL A 156 5.47 -12.01 7.02
C VAL A 156 6.18 -11.45 8.26
N ALA A 157 6.33 -10.13 8.32
CA ALA A 157 6.92 -9.42 9.46
C ALA A 157 6.43 -7.99 9.51
N GLY A 158 6.51 -7.36 10.69
CA GLY A 158 6.16 -5.96 10.83
C GLY A 158 6.16 -5.49 12.28
N ARG A 159 6.05 -4.18 12.45
CA ARG A 159 5.86 -3.52 13.73
C ARG A 159 4.87 -2.37 13.53
N ASN A 160 3.89 -2.25 14.43
CA ASN A 160 2.80 -1.25 14.33
C ASN A 160 2.08 -1.29 12.98
N ALA A 161 1.94 -2.47 12.40
CA ALA A 161 1.25 -2.72 11.14
C ALA A 161 0.36 -3.95 11.29
N GLY A 162 -0.78 -3.95 10.61
CA GLY A 162 -1.67 -5.10 10.60
C GLY A 162 -1.09 -6.27 9.81
N SER A 163 -1.35 -7.50 10.25
CA SER A 163 -1.09 -8.69 9.45
C SER A 163 -2.29 -8.97 8.54
N TYR A 164 -2.02 -9.45 7.34
CA TYR A 164 -3.05 -9.76 6.35
C TYR A 164 -2.67 -10.91 5.43
N VAL A 165 -3.69 -11.50 4.85
CA VAL A 165 -3.62 -12.44 3.72
C VAL A 165 -4.56 -11.89 2.66
N ALA A 166 -4.04 -11.54 1.49
CA ALA A 166 -4.81 -10.94 0.40
C ALA A 166 -4.69 -11.79 -0.88
N PRO A 167 -5.68 -12.64 -1.20
CA PRO A 167 -5.76 -13.29 -2.49
C PRO A 167 -5.86 -12.23 -3.60
N GLN A 168 -5.18 -12.46 -4.72
CA GLN A 168 -5.12 -11.55 -5.86
C GLN A 168 -5.41 -12.29 -7.15
N ILE A 169 -6.14 -11.64 -8.03
CA ILE A 169 -6.36 -12.09 -9.41
C ILE A 169 -6.30 -10.89 -10.33
N ALA A 170 -5.59 -11.00 -11.43
CA ALA A 170 -5.47 -9.95 -12.44
C ALA A 170 -5.54 -10.53 -13.84
N LEU A 171 -6.24 -9.84 -14.73
CA LEU A 171 -6.26 -10.11 -16.16
C LEU A 171 -5.40 -9.04 -16.84
N SER A 172 -4.40 -9.47 -17.61
CA SER A 172 -3.57 -8.62 -18.45
C SER A 172 -4.03 -8.72 -19.90
N ALA A 173 -4.25 -7.60 -20.58
CA ALA A 173 -4.57 -7.55 -22.00
C ALA A 173 -3.82 -6.39 -22.67
N SER A 174 -3.12 -6.69 -23.78
CA SER A 174 -2.42 -5.70 -24.62
C SER A 174 -3.09 -5.67 -26.00
N PHE A 175 -3.30 -4.47 -26.56
CA PHE A 175 -3.97 -4.26 -27.84
C PHE A 175 -3.02 -3.60 -28.83
#